data_83ce3374a76b73dab1cef18009b9e443
#
_entry.id   83ce3374a76b73dab1cef18009b9e443
#
_cell.length_a   1.000
_cell.length_b   1.000
_cell.length_c   1.000
_cell.angle_alpha   90.00
_cell.angle_beta   90.00
_cell.angle_gamma   90.00
#
_symmetry.space_group_name_H-M   'P 1'
#
loop_
_entity.id
_entity.type
_entity.pdbx_description
1 polymer ?
#
loop_
_entity_poly.entity_id
_entity_poly.type
_entity_poly.pdbx_seq_one_letter_code
_entity_poly.pdbx_strand_id
1 'polypeptide(L)'
;MSDELYVDGAQPGDPCPTCGRITETVHEENYFFKLSAFQEKLLELYANPDFIRPETRRNEVISFVRSGLRDLSISRSTFSWGIPVPDDPNHVIYVWLDALANYITAIGYGSSHTAAQQAFKKFWPADVHMIGKEIVRFHCVYWPAFLMAAGLPLPKTIVAHGWLLFEESKMSKSRGNIVHPETILDVLGADALRYFLLREVVFGQDGSFSFDALVQRYNADLANGLGNLASRTLTMINRYFKGEVPYPSHAASRTAADDAIAETARKTIREFDSLFEQFQFSRALETAWALVAAVDKYIVENEPWALGDKDDEESRSRLATVLYTAAEALRIVTALAHPVIPDATAKIWAQMGLGDIQRLALSELAWGQLPLSTKLGEIHPVFPRADKSAIERMQKMEEGQRSSPTHEPSAATSATSLPPAAAAPALPSAADQKISIDDFAKIELRVGLVKVAERVPKSDKLLRLEVDIGTDVRQVLAGIAEAYAPETLVGRKVVIVSNLAPRKLRGFESNGMIVAASLDDGKPVLAGFLEEVPVGARLK
;
A
#
# COMPACT_ATOMS: atom_id res chain seq x y z
N MET A 1 13.58 7.90 -16.87
CA MET A 1 14.21 6.87 -17.71
C MET A 1 13.96 5.56 -17.01
N SER A 2 13.46 4.53 -17.70
CA SER A 2 13.37 3.21 -17.09
C SER A 2 14.77 2.65 -16.94
N ASP A 3 15.08 2.07 -15.78
CA ASP A 3 16.40 1.49 -15.48
C ASP A 3 16.71 0.21 -16.30
N GLU A 4 15.76 -0.24 -17.13
CA GLU A 4 15.94 -1.35 -18.05
C GLU A 4 16.46 -0.84 -19.40
N LEU A 5 17.75 -0.50 -19.45
CA LEU A 5 18.43 -0.15 -20.69
C LEU A 5 18.59 -1.34 -21.65
N TYR A 6 18.41 -2.56 -21.17
CA TYR A 6 18.54 -3.77 -21.97
C TYR A 6 17.29 -4.63 -21.86
N VAL A 7 16.57 -4.75 -22.98
CA VAL A 7 15.43 -5.66 -23.12
C VAL A 7 15.95 -6.93 -23.79
N ASP A 8 16.08 -8.01 -23.03
CA ASP A 8 16.53 -9.30 -23.57
C ASP A 8 15.56 -9.78 -24.64
N GLY A 9 16.10 -10.06 -25.83
CA GLY A 9 15.34 -10.59 -26.98
C GLY A 9 14.59 -9.56 -27.82
N ALA A 10 14.59 -8.26 -27.45
CA ALA A 10 14.03 -7.21 -28.29
C ALA A 10 14.91 -6.95 -29.53
N GLN A 11 14.28 -6.72 -30.68
CA GLN A 11 14.95 -6.26 -31.89
C GLN A 11 14.93 -4.72 -31.95
N PRO A 12 15.91 -4.08 -32.60
CA PRO A 12 15.86 -2.65 -32.85
C PRO A 12 14.55 -2.26 -33.56
N GLY A 13 13.81 -1.30 -32.97
CA GLY A 13 12.50 -0.90 -33.47
C GLY A 13 11.31 -1.53 -32.75
N ASP A 14 11.52 -2.53 -31.89
CA ASP A 14 10.45 -3.06 -31.05
C ASP A 14 10.06 -2.05 -29.94
N PRO A 15 8.80 -1.99 -29.55
CA PRO A 15 8.39 -1.17 -28.42
C PRO A 15 8.90 -1.78 -27.10
N CYS A 16 9.47 -0.96 -26.23
CA CYS A 16 9.83 -1.37 -24.87
C CYS A 16 8.60 -1.89 -24.12
N PRO A 17 8.63 -3.10 -23.53
CA PRO A 17 7.46 -3.67 -22.85
C PRO A 17 7.01 -2.86 -21.62
N THR A 18 7.91 -2.08 -21.02
CA THR A 18 7.61 -1.29 -19.82
C THR A 18 7.07 0.11 -20.13
N CYS A 19 7.60 0.80 -21.14
CA CYS A 19 7.25 2.20 -21.42
C CYS A 19 6.74 2.47 -22.84
N GLY A 20 6.70 1.46 -23.73
CA GLY A 20 6.22 1.56 -25.09
C GLY A 20 7.11 2.35 -26.06
N ARG A 21 8.25 2.89 -25.60
CA ARG A 21 9.21 3.60 -26.47
C ARG A 21 9.91 2.60 -27.39
N ILE A 22 10.25 3.07 -28.60
CA ILE A 22 11.01 2.28 -29.56
C ILE A 22 12.42 2.00 -29.00
N THR A 23 12.82 0.73 -29.09
CA THR A 23 14.17 0.28 -28.67
C THR A 23 15.19 0.54 -29.79
N GLU A 24 16.38 0.95 -29.39
CA GLU A 24 17.52 1.19 -30.28
C GLU A 24 18.70 0.32 -29.85
N THR A 25 19.57 -0.04 -30.80
CA THR A 25 20.81 -0.73 -30.47
C THR A 25 21.83 0.28 -29.98
N VAL A 26 22.32 0.10 -28.76
CA VAL A 26 23.40 0.91 -28.19
C VAL A 26 24.61 0.02 -28.00
N HIS A 27 25.77 0.48 -28.48
CA HIS A 27 27.08 -0.11 -28.20
C HIS A 27 27.81 0.79 -27.19
N GLU A 28 28.08 0.24 -26.02
CA GLU A 28 28.74 0.96 -24.94
C GLU A 28 29.82 0.07 -24.32
N GLU A 29 31.02 0.62 -24.12
CA GLU A 29 32.08 -0.04 -23.36
C GLU A 29 31.87 0.26 -21.88
N ASN A 30 31.76 -0.79 -21.04
CA ASN A 30 31.46 -0.64 -19.63
C ASN A 30 32.33 -1.55 -18.76
N TYR A 31 32.51 -1.15 -17.51
CA TYR A 31 33.03 -2.02 -16.46
C TYR A 31 31.92 -2.97 -15.99
N PHE A 32 32.29 -4.25 -15.81
CA PHE A 32 31.39 -5.28 -15.33
C PHE A 32 31.83 -5.81 -13.98
N PHE A 33 30.91 -5.84 -13.03
CA PHE A 33 31.06 -6.57 -11.78
C PHE A 33 30.73 -8.05 -12.01
N LYS A 34 31.66 -8.94 -11.62
CA LYS A 34 31.53 -10.38 -11.84
C LYS A 34 30.51 -10.99 -10.86
N LEU A 35 29.24 -10.61 -11.03
CA LEU A 35 28.15 -11.03 -10.17
C LEU A 35 27.95 -12.54 -10.18
N SER A 36 28.19 -13.19 -11.33
CA SER A 36 28.13 -14.64 -11.50
C SER A 36 29.02 -15.42 -10.52
N ALA A 37 30.14 -14.82 -10.09
CA ALA A 37 31.06 -15.44 -9.11
C ALA A 37 30.50 -15.49 -7.69
N PHE A 38 29.41 -14.79 -7.40
CA PHE A 38 28.78 -14.74 -6.09
C PHE A 38 27.53 -15.64 -5.97
N GLN A 39 27.12 -16.32 -7.04
CA GLN A 39 25.88 -17.10 -7.09
C GLN A 39 25.77 -18.10 -5.93
N GLU A 40 26.78 -18.94 -5.75
CA GLU A 40 26.77 -19.98 -4.70
C GLU A 40 26.76 -19.36 -3.29
N LYS A 41 27.55 -18.31 -3.07
CA LYS A 41 27.58 -17.61 -1.77
C LYS A 41 26.24 -16.96 -1.44
N LEU A 42 25.54 -16.44 -2.43
CA LEU A 42 24.20 -15.88 -2.26
C LEU A 42 23.18 -16.96 -1.93
N LEU A 43 23.24 -18.12 -2.61
CA LEU A 43 22.35 -19.25 -2.31
C LEU A 43 22.60 -19.80 -0.90
N GLU A 44 23.85 -19.85 -0.45
CA GLU A 44 24.22 -20.20 0.93
C GLU A 44 23.65 -19.16 1.94
N LEU A 45 23.77 -17.87 1.64
CA LEU A 45 23.20 -16.80 2.47
C LEU A 45 21.68 -16.96 2.64
N TYR A 46 20.96 -17.29 1.56
CA TYR A 46 19.52 -17.44 1.58
C TYR A 46 19.04 -18.74 2.26
N ALA A 47 19.92 -19.64 2.64
CA ALA A 47 19.59 -20.77 3.52
C ALA A 47 19.14 -20.25 4.90
N ASN A 48 19.60 -19.08 5.34
CA ASN A 48 19.05 -18.39 6.50
C ASN A 48 17.64 -17.83 6.17
N PRO A 49 16.56 -18.36 6.80
CA PRO A 49 15.20 -17.92 6.52
C PRO A 49 14.93 -16.47 6.92
N ASP A 50 15.74 -15.91 7.80
CA ASP A 50 15.56 -14.57 8.34
C ASP A 50 16.25 -13.47 7.52
N PHE A 51 17.09 -13.86 6.56
CA PHE A 51 17.83 -12.87 5.76
C PHE A 51 16.91 -12.07 4.83
N ILE A 52 15.88 -12.71 4.23
CA ILE A 52 14.90 -12.07 3.36
C ILE A 52 13.48 -12.37 3.86
N ARG A 53 12.72 -11.32 4.14
CA ARG A 53 11.31 -11.42 4.57
C ARG A 53 10.40 -10.58 3.67
N PRO A 54 9.16 -11.02 3.38
CA PRO A 54 8.57 -12.31 3.73
C PRO A 54 9.14 -13.47 2.90
N GLU A 55 8.78 -14.70 3.29
CA GLU A 55 9.24 -15.94 2.64
C GLU A 55 8.95 -15.97 1.13
N THR A 56 7.83 -15.42 0.70
CA THR A 56 7.47 -15.33 -0.72
C THR A 56 8.54 -14.59 -1.53
N ARG A 57 9.09 -13.48 -0.99
CA ARG A 57 10.17 -12.72 -1.62
C ARG A 57 11.49 -13.45 -1.59
N ARG A 58 11.78 -14.17 -0.51
CA ARG A 58 12.97 -15.04 -0.44
C ARG A 58 12.92 -16.11 -1.54
N ASN A 59 11.79 -16.76 -1.72
CA ASN A 59 11.62 -17.81 -2.73
C ASN A 59 11.75 -17.24 -4.17
N GLU A 60 11.23 -16.05 -4.42
CA GLU A 60 11.40 -15.32 -5.69
C GLU A 60 12.89 -15.05 -5.98
N VAL A 61 13.62 -14.52 -4.99
CA VAL A 61 15.06 -14.25 -5.11
C VAL A 61 15.88 -15.52 -5.33
N ILE A 62 15.59 -16.58 -4.58
CA ILE A 62 16.25 -17.89 -4.75
C ILE A 62 16.02 -18.44 -6.16
N SER A 63 14.79 -18.37 -6.67
CA SER A 63 14.46 -18.80 -8.03
C SER A 63 15.24 -18.00 -9.08
N PHE A 64 15.28 -16.67 -8.92
CA PHE A 64 16.03 -15.80 -9.81
C PHE A 64 17.54 -16.12 -9.81
N VAL A 65 18.16 -16.29 -8.63
CA VAL A 65 19.58 -16.59 -8.54
C VAL A 65 19.91 -17.97 -9.11
N ARG A 66 19.05 -18.98 -8.87
CA ARG A 66 19.19 -20.33 -9.44
C ARG A 66 19.08 -20.38 -10.97
N SER A 67 18.37 -19.44 -11.58
CA SER A 67 18.28 -19.39 -13.05
C SER A 67 19.58 -18.97 -13.73
N GLY A 68 20.60 -18.58 -12.96
CA GLY A 68 21.93 -18.17 -13.42
C GLY A 68 22.11 -16.65 -13.40
N LEU A 69 23.10 -16.19 -12.66
CA LEU A 69 23.46 -14.78 -12.61
C LEU A 69 24.37 -14.40 -13.77
N ARG A 70 24.05 -13.28 -14.42
CA ARG A 70 24.92 -12.61 -15.40
C ARG A 70 25.74 -11.54 -14.72
N ASP A 71 26.91 -11.24 -15.26
CA ASP A 71 27.75 -10.15 -14.79
C ASP A 71 27.06 -8.80 -15.00
N LEU A 72 27.20 -7.92 -14.02
CA LEU A 72 26.46 -6.66 -13.95
C LEU A 72 27.30 -5.49 -14.44
N SER A 73 26.80 -4.73 -15.42
CA SER A 73 27.41 -3.47 -15.82
C SER A 73 27.30 -2.43 -14.71
N ILE A 74 28.42 -1.90 -14.25
CA ILE A 74 28.53 -0.96 -13.13
C ILE A 74 29.05 0.43 -13.54
N SER A 75 29.18 0.70 -14.83
CA SER A 75 29.56 2.03 -15.34
C SER A 75 28.74 2.43 -16.55
N ARG A 76 28.83 3.71 -16.94
CA ARG A 76 28.26 4.29 -18.16
C ARG A 76 29.26 5.24 -18.78
N SER A 77 29.37 5.24 -20.12
CA SER A 77 30.21 6.14 -20.89
C SER A 77 29.43 7.09 -21.81
N THR A 78 28.11 6.91 -21.92
CA THR A 78 27.24 7.72 -22.81
C THR A 78 26.93 9.11 -22.27
N PHE A 79 27.22 9.39 -21.00
CA PHE A 79 27.04 10.70 -20.37
C PHE A 79 28.12 10.90 -19.28
N SER A 80 28.37 12.18 -18.94
CA SER A 80 29.44 12.57 -18.00
C SER A 80 28.91 12.97 -16.61
N TRP A 81 27.61 13.07 -16.42
CA TRP A 81 27.06 13.40 -15.11
C TRP A 81 27.03 12.17 -14.20
N GLY A 82 27.70 12.24 -13.07
CA GLY A 82 27.77 11.15 -12.09
C GLY A 82 29.12 11.13 -11.37
N ILE A 83 29.36 10.07 -10.60
CA ILE A 83 30.64 9.83 -9.91
C ILE A 83 31.60 9.19 -10.91
N PRO A 84 32.75 9.81 -11.22
CA PRO A 84 33.71 9.23 -12.13
C PRO A 84 34.27 7.89 -11.63
N VAL A 85 34.53 6.97 -12.53
CA VAL A 85 35.26 5.76 -12.19
C VAL A 85 36.71 6.18 -11.85
N PRO A 86 37.30 5.70 -10.72
CA PRO A 86 38.67 5.98 -10.38
C PRO A 86 39.61 5.60 -11.54
N ASP A 87 40.55 6.49 -11.89
CA ASP A 87 41.53 6.34 -12.97
C ASP A 87 40.95 6.28 -14.39
N ASP A 88 39.64 6.42 -14.57
CA ASP A 88 38.98 6.47 -15.89
C ASP A 88 37.81 7.48 -15.93
N PRO A 89 38.10 8.77 -16.14
CA PRO A 89 37.07 9.83 -16.11
C PRO A 89 36.08 9.80 -17.29
N ASN A 90 36.29 8.94 -18.29
CA ASN A 90 35.35 8.74 -19.39
C ASN A 90 34.13 7.89 -18.98
N HIS A 91 34.23 7.24 -17.84
CA HIS A 91 33.14 6.44 -17.27
C HIS A 91 32.64 7.03 -15.97
N VAL A 92 31.33 6.98 -15.78
CA VAL A 92 30.68 7.27 -14.49
C VAL A 92 30.12 6.01 -13.87
N ILE A 93 30.13 5.94 -12.55
CA ILE A 93 29.61 4.81 -11.79
C ILE A 93 28.09 4.71 -12.04
N TYR A 94 27.62 3.49 -12.27
CA TYR A 94 26.20 3.21 -12.47
C TYR A 94 25.38 3.50 -11.19
N VAL A 95 24.25 4.16 -11.36
CA VAL A 95 23.41 4.71 -10.29
C VAL A 95 23.09 3.71 -9.18
N TRP A 96 22.90 2.43 -9.47
CA TRP A 96 22.58 1.45 -8.44
C TRP A 96 23.74 1.10 -7.53
N LEU A 97 24.99 1.18 -8.00
CA LEU A 97 26.15 1.02 -7.13
C LEU A 97 26.26 2.22 -6.17
N ASP A 98 26.07 3.44 -6.68
CA ASP A 98 26.02 4.67 -5.89
C ASP A 98 24.87 4.64 -4.88
N ALA A 99 23.64 4.36 -5.35
CA ALA A 99 22.44 4.32 -4.51
C ALA A 99 22.55 3.30 -3.37
N LEU A 100 23.12 2.11 -3.61
CA LEU A 100 23.27 1.09 -2.58
C LEU A 100 24.42 1.43 -1.61
N ALA A 101 25.52 2.02 -2.11
CA ALA A 101 26.62 2.47 -1.26
C ALA A 101 26.20 3.56 -0.25
N ASN A 102 25.12 4.30 -0.53
CA ASN A 102 24.56 5.30 0.38
C ASN A 102 24.28 4.74 1.79
N TYR A 103 23.87 3.48 1.93
CA TYR A 103 23.61 2.87 3.24
C TYR A 103 24.83 2.85 4.18
N ILE A 104 26.03 2.79 3.63
CA ILE A 104 27.26 2.79 4.40
C ILE A 104 27.93 4.17 4.41
N THR A 105 27.90 4.90 3.31
CA THR A 105 28.55 6.22 3.21
C THR A 105 27.86 7.27 4.06
N ALA A 106 26.52 7.26 4.14
CA ALA A 106 25.74 8.18 4.97
C ALA A 106 26.06 8.06 6.46
N ILE A 107 26.47 6.88 6.92
CA ILE A 107 26.86 6.64 8.32
C ILE A 107 28.38 6.69 8.54
N GLY A 108 29.16 7.11 7.52
CA GLY A 108 30.57 7.47 7.66
C GLY A 108 31.59 6.44 7.20
N TYR A 109 31.20 5.43 6.40
CA TYR A 109 32.17 4.52 5.77
C TYR A 109 33.14 5.30 4.88
N GLY A 110 34.44 5.00 4.97
CA GLY A 110 35.48 5.67 4.23
C GLY A 110 35.87 7.09 4.71
N SER A 111 35.19 7.63 5.71
CA SER A 111 35.47 8.95 6.28
C SER A 111 36.75 8.94 7.12
N SER A 112 37.53 10.01 7.03
CA SER A 112 38.67 10.26 7.92
C SER A 112 38.28 10.84 9.28
N HIS A 113 37.04 11.30 9.46
CA HIS A 113 36.57 11.90 10.69
C HIS A 113 36.20 10.84 11.75
N THR A 114 36.77 10.95 12.95
CA THR A 114 36.59 10.01 14.07
C THR A 114 35.10 9.78 14.41
N ALA A 115 34.30 10.85 14.47
CA ALA A 115 32.88 10.74 14.77
C ALA A 115 32.12 9.91 13.72
N ALA A 116 32.42 10.08 12.44
CA ALA A 116 31.84 9.31 11.35
C ALA A 116 32.26 7.83 11.40
N GLN A 117 33.52 7.55 11.69
CA GLN A 117 33.99 6.17 11.91
C GLN A 117 33.30 5.49 13.09
N GLN A 118 33.05 6.23 14.18
CA GLN A 118 32.31 5.71 15.32
C GLN A 118 30.84 5.45 14.97
N ALA A 119 30.21 6.34 14.21
CA ALA A 119 28.84 6.14 13.73
C ALA A 119 28.74 4.89 12.84
N PHE A 120 29.66 4.70 11.89
CA PHE A 120 29.70 3.48 11.08
C PHE A 120 29.83 2.22 11.94
N LYS A 121 30.77 2.19 12.89
CA LYS A 121 30.96 1.03 13.80
C LYS A 121 29.73 0.76 14.67
N LYS A 122 28.94 1.79 15.00
CA LYS A 122 27.74 1.68 15.83
C LYS A 122 26.54 1.17 15.03
N PHE A 123 26.35 1.66 13.81
CA PHE A 123 25.12 1.45 13.03
C PHE A 123 25.26 0.40 11.93
N TRP A 124 26.49 -0.03 11.60
CA TRP A 124 26.70 -1.09 10.62
C TRP A 124 27.26 -2.36 11.29
N PRO A 125 26.77 -3.56 10.96
CA PRO A 125 25.71 -3.85 9.98
C PRO A 125 24.32 -3.41 10.42
N ALA A 126 23.50 -3.00 9.46
CA ALA A 126 22.11 -2.67 9.71
C ALA A 126 21.33 -3.90 10.22
N ASP A 127 20.43 -3.68 11.19
CA ASP A 127 19.54 -4.75 11.67
C ASP A 127 18.49 -5.09 10.60
N VAL A 128 17.93 -4.07 9.95
CA VAL A 128 16.89 -4.20 8.91
C VAL A 128 17.12 -3.22 7.78
N HIS A 129 17.05 -3.70 6.53
CA HIS A 129 16.77 -2.87 5.35
C HIS A 129 15.30 -3.03 5.00
N MET A 130 14.50 -1.97 5.20
CA MET A 130 13.08 -1.93 4.83
C MET A 130 12.95 -1.34 3.43
N ILE A 131 12.41 -2.12 2.48
CA ILE A 131 12.38 -1.77 1.05
C ILE A 131 11.05 -2.10 0.39
N GLY A 132 10.74 -1.43 -0.73
CA GLY A 132 9.65 -1.82 -1.62
C GLY A 132 10.00 -3.06 -2.45
N LYS A 133 9.00 -3.85 -2.81
CA LYS A 133 9.18 -5.09 -3.58
C LYS A 133 9.84 -4.89 -4.95
N GLU A 134 9.71 -3.72 -5.55
CA GLU A 134 10.28 -3.39 -6.87
C GLU A 134 11.82 -3.32 -6.89
N ILE A 135 12.43 -3.10 -5.71
CA ILE A 135 13.90 -3.01 -5.60
C ILE A 135 14.51 -4.22 -4.87
N VAL A 136 13.76 -5.31 -4.76
CA VAL A 136 14.21 -6.55 -4.08
C VAL A 136 15.50 -7.10 -4.72
N ARG A 137 15.61 -7.15 -6.05
CA ARG A 137 16.79 -7.67 -6.71
C ARG A 137 18.06 -6.88 -6.36
N PHE A 138 17.95 -5.56 -6.30
CA PHE A 138 19.08 -4.69 -5.97
C PHE A 138 19.56 -4.92 -4.53
N HIS A 139 18.65 -5.05 -3.59
CA HIS A 139 18.98 -5.20 -2.17
C HIS A 139 19.28 -6.63 -1.74
N CYS A 140 18.64 -7.61 -2.37
CA CYS A 140 18.84 -9.01 -1.99
C CYS A 140 19.94 -9.72 -2.79
N VAL A 141 20.28 -9.23 -4.00
CA VAL A 141 21.28 -9.87 -4.86
C VAL A 141 22.52 -8.97 -5.04
N TYR A 142 22.34 -7.78 -5.59
CA TYR A 142 23.49 -6.92 -5.94
C TYR A 142 24.18 -6.38 -4.69
N TRP A 143 23.43 -5.86 -3.75
CA TRP A 143 23.99 -5.27 -2.53
C TRP A 143 24.79 -6.26 -1.68
N PRO A 144 24.30 -7.46 -1.35
CA PRO A 144 25.11 -8.45 -0.65
C PRO A 144 26.36 -8.87 -1.42
N ALA A 145 26.26 -9.01 -2.76
CA ALA A 145 27.42 -9.35 -3.57
C ALA A 145 28.49 -8.23 -3.56
N PHE A 146 28.08 -6.95 -3.61
CA PHE A 146 29.01 -5.81 -3.49
C PHE A 146 29.68 -5.79 -2.12
N LEU A 147 28.92 -6.00 -1.05
CA LEU A 147 29.47 -6.05 0.31
C LEU A 147 30.44 -7.22 0.49
N MET A 148 30.10 -8.42 -0.01
CA MET A 148 30.99 -9.58 0.00
C MET A 148 32.29 -9.31 -0.76
N ALA A 149 32.20 -8.65 -1.93
CA ALA A 149 33.37 -8.27 -2.73
C ALA A 149 34.25 -7.24 -2.00
N ALA A 150 33.64 -6.33 -1.26
CA ALA A 150 34.35 -5.32 -0.46
C ALA A 150 34.85 -5.85 0.89
N GLY A 151 34.53 -7.09 1.26
CA GLY A 151 34.87 -7.66 2.58
C GLY A 151 34.14 -7.02 3.75
N LEU A 152 32.95 -6.45 3.49
CA LEU A 152 32.13 -5.77 4.49
C LEU A 152 31.06 -6.70 5.06
N PRO A 153 30.65 -6.52 6.34
CA PRO A 153 29.54 -7.24 6.92
C PRO A 153 28.23 -6.99 6.17
N LEU A 154 27.37 -8.01 6.10
CA LEU A 154 26.04 -7.91 5.48
C LEU A 154 25.02 -7.36 6.48
N PRO A 155 23.93 -6.70 6.02
CA PRO A 155 22.78 -6.41 6.87
C PRO A 155 22.19 -7.72 7.42
N LYS A 156 21.54 -7.66 8.60
CA LYS A 156 21.01 -8.87 9.23
C LYS A 156 19.75 -9.38 8.53
N THR A 157 18.87 -8.47 8.11
CA THR A 157 17.58 -8.80 7.48
C THR A 157 17.21 -7.78 6.41
N ILE A 158 16.67 -8.24 5.30
CA ILE A 158 16.05 -7.42 4.27
C ILE A 158 14.55 -7.71 4.26
N VAL A 159 13.77 -6.67 4.46
CA VAL A 159 12.32 -6.75 4.65
C VAL A 159 11.63 -6.02 3.50
N ALA A 160 10.91 -6.75 2.64
CA ALA A 160 10.29 -6.20 1.45
C ALA A 160 8.76 -6.08 1.63
N HIS A 161 8.26 -4.84 1.58
CA HIS A 161 6.82 -4.57 1.57
C HIS A 161 6.25 -4.51 0.14
N GLY A 162 4.91 -4.67 0.03
CA GLY A 162 4.18 -4.52 -1.22
C GLY A 162 3.95 -3.07 -1.63
N TRP A 163 3.25 -2.86 -2.71
CA TRP A 163 2.84 -1.53 -3.15
C TRP A 163 1.61 -1.05 -2.39
N LEU A 164 1.50 0.26 -2.24
CA LEU A 164 0.26 0.91 -1.90
C LEU A 164 -0.43 1.34 -3.21
N LEU A 165 -1.59 0.75 -3.48
CA LEU A 165 -2.40 1.03 -4.65
C LEU A 165 -3.47 2.06 -4.28
N PHE A 166 -3.76 3.00 -5.18
CA PHE A 166 -4.90 3.90 -5.05
C PHE A 166 -6.01 3.43 -5.97
N GLU A 167 -7.17 3.10 -5.41
CA GLU A 167 -8.32 2.55 -6.15
C GLU A 167 -7.90 1.40 -7.10
N GLU A 168 -7.17 0.42 -6.54
CA GLU A 168 -6.64 -0.76 -7.24
C GLU A 168 -5.60 -0.51 -8.33
N SER A 169 -5.16 0.74 -8.51
CA SER A 169 -4.14 1.10 -9.48
C SER A 169 -2.83 1.56 -8.82
N LYS A 170 -1.68 1.25 -9.42
CA LYS A 170 -0.39 1.74 -8.95
C LYS A 170 -0.34 3.27 -9.02
N MET A 171 0.02 3.94 -7.92
CA MET A 171 0.23 5.37 -7.89
C MET A 171 1.37 5.77 -8.83
N SER A 172 1.14 6.77 -9.67
CA SER A 172 2.12 7.26 -10.63
C SER A 172 1.95 8.75 -10.89
N LYS A 173 3.08 9.51 -10.89
CA LYS A 173 3.10 10.93 -11.26
C LYS A 173 2.52 11.16 -12.65
N SER A 174 2.84 10.29 -13.60
CA SER A 174 2.37 10.39 -14.99
C SER A 174 0.87 10.12 -15.15
N ARG A 175 0.24 9.41 -14.20
CA ARG A 175 -1.20 9.14 -14.17
C ARG A 175 -1.98 10.14 -13.33
N GLY A 176 -1.30 10.97 -12.52
CA GLY A 176 -1.95 11.95 -11.65
C GLY A 176 -2.77 11.34 -10.50
N ASN A 177 -2.57 10.05 -10.18
CA ASN A 177 -3.28 9.34 -9.12
C ASN A 177 -2.47 9.20 -7.82
N ILE A 178 -1.53 10.10 -7.58
CA ILE A 178 -0.79 10.16 -6.33
C ILE A 178 -1.67 10.78 -5.25
N VAL A 179 -1.66 10.18 -4.07
CA VAL A 179 -2.22 10.77 -2.85
C VAL A 179 -1.08 11.35 -2.04
N HIS A 180 -1.20 12.62 -1.71
CA HIS A 180 -0.20 13.32 -0.90
C HIS A 180 -0.47 13.06 0.59
N PRO A 181 0.51 12.57 1.35
CA PRO A 181 0.33 12.33 2.78
C PRO A 181 -0.16 13.55 3.54
N GLU A 182 0.28 14.75 3.16
CA GLU A 182 -0.07 16.03 3.75
C GLU A 182 -1.59 16.24 3.80
N THR A 183 -2.30 15.84 2.77
CA THR A 183 -3.77 15.90 2.72
C THR A 183 -4.41 15.14 3.88
N ILE A 184 -3.88 13.97 4.20
CA ILE A 184 -4.39 13.15 5.32
C ILE A 184 -3.95 13.73 6.67
N LEU A 185 -2.69 14.20 6.74
CA LEU A 185 -2.13 14.81 7.96
C LEU A 185 -2.94 16.03 8.40
N ASP A 186 -3.36 16.87 7.46
CA ASP A 186 -4.11 18.10 7.74
C ASP A 186 -5.56 17.82 8.19
N VAL A 187 -6.15 16.71 7.77
CA VAL A 187 -7.56 16.42 8.05
C VAL A 187 -7.74 15.46 9.23
N LEU A 188 -6.91 14.42 9.33
CA LEU A 188 -7.06 13.33 10.30
C LEU A 188 -5.85 13.17 11.24
N GLY A 189 -4.72 13.80 10.91
CA GLY A 189 -3.48 13.68 11.67
C GLY A 189 -2.63 12.47 11.28
N ALA A 190 -1.38 12.49 11.75
CA ALA A 190 -0.37 11.48 11.43
C ALA A 190 -0.75 10.09 11.95
N ASP A 191 -1.32 10.00 13.13
CA ASP A 191 -1.70 8.73 13.76
C ASP A 191 -2.74 7.96 12.95
N ALA A 192 -3.68 8.67 12.30
CA ALA A 192 -4.68 8.05 11.45
C ALA A 192 -4.05 7.36 10.23
N LEU A 193 -3.12 8.03 9.56
CA LEU A 193 -2.40 7.47 8.41
C LEU A 193 -1.50 6.29 8.84
N ARG A 194 -0.73 6.45 9.92
CA ARG A 194 0.15 5.40 10.46
C ARG A 194 -0.64 4.15 10.83
N TYR A 195 -1.76 4.33 11.54
CA TYR A 195 -2.64 3.24 11.92
C TYR A 195 -3.21 2.52 10.69
N PHE A 196 -3.74 3.27 9.72
CA PHE A 196 -4.30 2.70 8.49
C PHE A 196 -3.26 1.84 7.76
N LEU A 197 -2.06 2.38 7.51
CA LEU A 197 -1.01 1.67 6.78
C LEU A 197 -0.56 0.39 7.47
N LEU A 198 -0.43 0.40 8.80
CA LEU A 198 0.02 -0.78 9.55
C LEU A 198 -1.11 -1.77 9.86
N ARG A 199 -2.38 -1.32 9.88
CA ARG A 199 -3.53 -2.17 10.21
C ARG A 199 -4.19 -2.76 8.97
N GLU A 200 -4.36 -1.97 7.91
CA GLU A 200 -5.11 -2.38 6.71
C GLU A 200 -4.22 -3.15 5.73
N VAL A 201 -2.96 -2.72 5.58
CA VAL A 201 -2.04 -3.35 4.65
C VAL A 201 -1.37 -4.56 5.29
N VAL A 202 -1.67 -5.75 4.75
CA VAL A 202 -1.00 -6.98 5.17
C VAL A 202 0.44 -6.96 4.68
N PHE A 203 1.39 -7.11 5.62
CA PHE A 203 2.81 -7.04 5.31
C PHE A 203 3.22 -8.02 4.19
N GLY A 204 3.96 -7.52 3.20
CA GLY A 204 4.45 -8.28 2.04
C GLY A 204 3.44 -8.41 0.89
N GLN A 205 2.19 -8.03 1.09
CA GLN A 205 1.15 -7.94 0.06
C GLN A 205 0.96 -6.50 -0.40
N ASP A 206 0.35 -6.31 -1.57
CA ASP A 206 -0.08 -4.99 -2.02
C ASP A 206 -1.31 -4.57 -1.21
N GLY A 207 -1.34 -3.31 -0.78
CA GLY A 207 -2.46 -2.72 -0.06
C GLY A 207 -3.24 -1.76 -0.94
N SER A 208 -4.57 -1.80 -0.86
CA SER A 208 -5.42 -0.81 -1.50
C SER A 208 -5.72 0.34 -0.53
N PHE A 209 -5.64 1.56 -1.02
CA PHE A 209 -5.96 2.78 -0.29
C PHE A 209 -7.12 3.51 -0.96
N SER A 210 -8.06 3.99 -0.14
CA SER A 210 -9.03 5.01 -0.51
C SER A 210 -9.34 5.88 0.71
N PHE A 211 -9.81 7.11 0.47
CA PHE A 211 -10.22 7.99 1.58
C PHE A 211 -11.42 7.42 2.36
N ASP A 212 -12.33 6.72 1.69
CA ASP A 212 -13.46 6.04 2.32
C ASP A 212 -12.98 4.94 3.28
N ALA A 213 -12.07 4.07 2.84
CA ALA A 213 -11.50 3.01 3.67
C ALA A 213 -10.73 3.58 4.86
N LEU A 214 -9.97 4.67 4.65
CA LEU A 214 -9.26 5.37 5.72
C LEU A 214 -10.23 5.91 6.78
N VAL A 215 -11.27 6.64 6.38
CA VAL A 215 -12.26 7.23 7.32
C VAL A 215 -13.08 6.14 8.01
N GLN A 216 -13.44 5.09 7.29
CA GLN A 216 -14.14 3.94 7.88
C GLN A 216 -13.29 3.27 8.96
N ARG A 217 -12.02 2.99 8.67
CA ARG A 217 -11.08 2.37 9.62
C ARG A 217 -10.81 3.27 10.82
N TYR A 218 -10.57 4.56 10.58
CA TYR A 218 -10.42 5.57 11.61
C TYR A 218 -11.63 5.60 12.56
N ASN A 219 -12.83 5.65 12.02
CA ASN A 219 -14.04 5.69 12.85
C ASN A 219 -14.27 4.39 13.60
N ALA A 220 -14.08 3.23 12.97
CA ALA A 220 -14.33 1.94 13.59
C ALA A 220 -13.36 1.66 14.73
N ASP A 221 -12.07 1.77 14.46
CA ASP A 221 -11.04 1.31 15.38
C ASP A 221 -10.56 2.41 16.32
N LEU A 222 -10.34 3.64 15.81
CA LEU A 222 -9.77 4.72 16.63
C LEU A 222 -10.86 5.50 17.37
N ALA A 223 -11.85 6.05 16.68
CA ALA A 223 -12.87 6.87 17.33
C ALA A 223 -13.84 6.03 18.19
N ASN A 224 -14.44 5.00 17.62
CA ASN A 224 -15.44 4.15 18.31
C ASN A 224 -14.79 3.03 19.14
N GLY A 225 -13.55 2.61 18.81
CA GLY A 225 -12.78 1.64 19.59
C GLY A 225 -12.01 2.30 20.73
N LEU A 226 -10.69 2.52 20.53
CA LEU A 226 -9.77 3.00 21.57
C LEU A 226 -10.20 4.34 22.17
N GLY A 227 -10.62 5.29 21.33
CA GLY A 227 -11.06 6.63 21.79
C GLY A 227 -12.30 6.58 22.68
N ASN A 228 -13.29 5.78 22.31
CA ASN A 228 -14.49 5.57 23.11
C ASN A 228 -14.19 4.84 24.42
N LEU A 229 -13.35 3.77 24.38
CA LEU A 229 -12.94 3.05 25.58
C LEU A 229 -12.23 3.98 26.57
N ALA A 230 -11.27 4.79 26.08
CA ALA A 230 -10.55 5.76 26.92
C ALA A 230 -11.51 6.79 27.53
N SER A 231 -12.29 7.48 26.72
CA SER A 231 -13.21 8.51 27.16
C SER A 231 -14.22 7.96 28.18
N ARG A 232 -14.82 6.83 27.89
CA ARG A 232 -15.85 6.19 28.74
C ARG A 232 -15.26 5.74 30.09
N THR A 233 -14.14 5.04 30.06
CA THR A 233 -13.49 4.54 31.28
C THR A 233 -13.04 5.69 32.19
N LEU A 234 -12.32 6.67 31.64
CA LEU A 234 -11.80 7.78 32.42
C LEU A 234 -12.93 8.70 32.94
N THR A 235 -13.97 8.93 32.16
CA THR A 235 -15.14 9.71 32.61
C THR A 235 -15.86 9.04 33.77
N MET A 236 -16.01 7.71 33.76
CA MET A 236 -16.63 6.98 34.87
C MET A 236 -15.76 7.03 36.13
N ILE A 237 -14.44 6.88 36.02
CA ILE A 237 -13.51 7.05 37.15
C ILE A 237 -13.61 8.47 37.71
N ASN A 238 -13.64 9.48 36.86
CA ASN A 238 -13.79 10.88 37.28
C ASN A 238 -15.11 11.10 38.02
N ARG A 239 -16.21 10.56 37.51
CA ARG A 239 -17.54 10.70 38.10
C ARG A 239 -17.70 9.99 39.44
N TYR A 240 -17.26 8.74 39.54
CA TYR A 240 -17.56 7.89 40.70
C TYR A 240 -16.44 7.86 41.75
N PHE A 241 -15.19 8.13 41.32
CA PHE A 241 -14.00 8.10 42.17
C PHE A 241 -13.24 9.44 42.20
N LYS A 242 -13.91 10.54 41.84
CA LYS A 242 -13.32 11.92 41.91
C LYS A 242 -12.03 12.05 41.10
N GLY A 243 -11.87 11.31 40.03
CA GLY A 243 -10.68 11.32 39.17
C GLY A 243 -9.47 10.59 39.76
N GLU A 244 -9.66 9.69 40.71
CA GLU A 244 -8.59 8.85 41.26
C GLU A 244 -8.82 7.38 40.83
N VAL A 245 -7.77 6.70 40.36
CA VAL A 245 -7.81 5.29 40.03
C VAL A 245 -8.20 4.49 41.28
N PRO A 246 -9.35 3.72 41.21
CA PRO A 246 -9.88 3.08 42.41
C PRO A 246 -9.07 1.84 42.82
N TYR A 247 -9.17 1.49 44.09
CA TYR A 247 -8.64 0.24 44.62
C TYR A 247 -9.57 -0.92 44.26
N PRO A 248 -9.10 -1.97 43.53
CA PRO A 248 -9.86 -3.18 43.39
C PRO A 248 -9.94 -3.89 44.76
N SER A 249 -11.13 -4.13 45.25
CA SER A 249 -11.29 -4.78 46.54
C SER A 249 -10.82 -6.22 46.52
N HIS A 250 -10.00 -6.61 47.51
CA HIS A 250 -9.53 -8.00 47.61
C HIS A 250 -10.59 -8.99 48.13
N ALA A 251 -11.66 -8.52 48.75
CA ALA A 251 -12.44 -9.36 49.64
C ALA A 251 -13.74 -9.94 49.05
N ALA A 252 -14.42 -9.30 48.08
CA ALA A 252 -15.78 -9.74 47.78
C ALA A 252 -16.24 -9.68 46.34
N SER A 253 -15.52 -9.02 45.44
CA SER A 253 -16.14 -8.59 44.17
C SER A 253 -15.41 -9.00 42.91
N ARG A 254 -14.37 -9.82 43.01
CA ARG A 254 -13.66 -10.36 41.84
C ARG A 254 -14.43 -11.53 41.24
N THR A 255 -14.69 -11.48 39.96
CA THR A 255 -15.43 -12.51 39.22
C THR A 255 -14.54 -13.15 38.16
N ALA A 256 -14.97 -14.29 37.62
CA ALA A 256 -14.30 -14.95 36.50
C ALA A 256 -14.16 -14.04 35.26
N ALA A 257 -15.06 -13.06 35.09
CA ALA A 257 -14.98 -12.08 34.00
C ALA A 257 -13.77 -11.15 34.14
N ASP A 258 -13.44 -10.72 35.37
CA ASP A 258 -12.26 -9.89 35.65
C ASP A 258 -10.98 -10.66 35.34
N ASP A 259 -10.92 -11.94 35.72
CA ASP A 259 -9.81 -12.85 35.44
C ASP A 259 -9.65 -13.12 33.95
N ALA A 260 -10.77 -13.23 33.21
CA ALA A 260 -10.76 -13.41 31.76
C ALA A 260 -10.17 -12.19 31.03
N ILE A 261 -10.48 -10.96 31.46
CA ILE A 261 -9.84 -9.75 30.91
C ILE A 261 -8.36 -9.72 31.21
N ALA A 262 -7.97 -10.03 32.45
CA ALA A 262 -6.56 -10.08 32.84
C ALA A 262 -5.75 -11.10 32.03
N GLU A 263 -6.31 -12.29 31.78
CA GLU A 263 -5.65 -13.31 30.97
C GLU A 263 -5.60 -12.93 29.50
N THR A 264 -6.68 -12.34 28.96
CA THR A 264 -6.71 -11.79 27.61
C THR A 264 -5.61 -10.74 27.44
N ALA A 265 -5.46 -9.83 28.38
CA ALA A 265 -4.42 -8.81 28.35
C ALA A 265 -3.00 -9.40 28.37
N ARG A 266 -2.73 -10.40 29.24
CA ARG A 266 -1.44 -11.09 29.28
C ARG A 266 -1.13 -11.81 27.95
N LYS A 267 -2.14 -12.47 27.38
CA LYS A 267 -2.03 -13.11 26.07
C LYS A 267 -1.73 -12.07 24.98
N THR A 268 -2.48 -10.96 24.98
CA THR A 268 -2.30 -9.87 24.01
C THR A 268 -0.87 -9.31 24.04
N ILE A 269 -0.30 -9.06 25.23
CA ILE A 269 1.09 -8.58 25.35
C ILE A 269 2.06 -9.54 24.65
N ARG A 270 1.99 -10.84 24.96
CA ARG A 270 2.90 -11.85 24.39
C ARG A 270 2.74 -12.00 22.87
N GLU A 271 1.49 -12.04 22.39
CA GLU A 271 1.21 -12.21 20.95
C GLU A 271 1.58 -10.97 20.16
N PHE A 272 1.31 -9.77 20.69
CA PHE A 272 1.65 -8.51 20.04
C PHE A 272 3.15 -8.39 19.80
N ASP A 273 3.95 -8.62 20.83
CA ASP A 273 5.41 -8.56 20.77
C ASP A 273 5.96 -9.54 19.70
N SER A 274 5.56 -10.81 19.79
CA SER A 274 5.98 -11.83 18.81
C SER A 274 5.57 -11.51 17.37
N LEU A 275 4.36 -10.99 17.16
CA LEU A 275 3.87 -10.62 15.83
C LEU A 275 4.60 -9.38 15.29
N PHE A 276 4.90 -8.41 16.16
CA PHE A 276 5.61 -7.20 15.76
C PHE A 276 7.05 -7.51 15.33
N GLU A 277 7.77 -8.37 16.05
CA GLU A 277 9.10 -8.84 15.67
C GLU A 277 9.12 -9.60 14.33
N GLN A 278 7.99 -10.25 13.99
CA GLN A 278 7.82 -10.92 12.71
C GLN A 278 7.32 -10.00 11.59
N PHE A 279 7.22 -8.70 11.81
CA PHE A 279 6.67 -7.70 10.88
C PHE A 279 5.20 -7.92 10.54
N GLN A 280 4.45 -8.68 11.33
CA GLN A 280 3.02 -8.92 11.15
C GLN A 280 2.17 -7.84 11.84
N PHE A 281 2.40 -6.59 11.47
CA PHE A 281 1.84 -5.41 12.13
C PHE A 281 0.31 -5.42 12.17
N SER A 282 -0.34 -5.76 11.06
CA SER A 282 -1.80 -5.81 10.97
C SER A 282 -2.39 -6.78 11.99
N ARG A 283 -1.81 -7.97 12.11
CA ARG A 283 -2.24 -8.99 13.09
C ARG A 283 -1.94 -8.58 14.54
N ALA A 284 -0.78 -7.96 14.77
CA ALA A 284 -0.45 -7.44 16.10
C ALA A 284 -1.48 -6.41 16.58
N LEU A 285 -1.82 -5.45 15.72
CA LEU A 285 -2.86 -4.46 16.01
C LEU A 285 -4.24 -5.10 16.18
N GLU A 286 -4.58 -6.10 15.37
CA GLU A 286 -5.83 -6.85 15.51
C GLU A 286 -5.94 -7.52 16.89
N THR A 287 -4.85 -8.09 17.38
CA THR A 287 -4.79 -8.69 18.73
C THR A 287 -5.01 -7.63 19.83
N ALA A 288 -4.41 -6.43 19.70
CA ALA A 288 -4.63 -5.34 20.64
C ALA A 288 -6.09 -4.83 20.61
N TRP A 289 -6.69 -4.70 19.42
CA TRP A 289 -8.08 -4.28 19.28
C TRP A 289 -9.10 -5.34 19.70
N ALA A 290 -8.73 -6.61 19.66
CA ALA A 290 -9.53 -7.67 20.27
C ALA A 290 -9.62 -7.50 21.80
N LEU A 291 -8.56 -7.02 22.47
CA LEU A 291 -8.63 -6.65 23.87
C LEU A 291 -9.54 -5.43 24.10
N VAL A 292 -9.47 -4.39 23.24
CA VAL A 292 -10.41 -3.25 23.30
C VAL A 292 -11.86 -3.73 23.26
N ALA A 293 -12.21 -4.57 22.28
CA ALA A 293 -13.55 -5.12 22.13
C ALA A 293 -13.99 -5.97 23.33
N ALA A 294 -13.06 -6.77 23.90
CA ALA A 294 -13.34 -7.58 25.09
C ALA A 294 -13.64 -6.69 26.30
N VAL A 295 -12.93 -5.58 26.47
CA VAL A 295 -13.15 -4.64 27.58
C VAL A 295 -14.45 -3.84 27.38
N ASP A 296 -14.76 -3.42 26.16
CA ASP A 296 -16.04 -2.75 25.88
C ASP A 296 -17.23 -3.67 26.23
N LYS A 297 -17.15 -4.95 25.83
CA LYS A 297 -18.15 -5.96 26.20
C LYS A 297 -18.23 -6.13 27.72
N TYR A 298 -17.08 -6.27 28.37
CA TYR A 298 -16.98 -6.40 29.82
C TYR A 298 -17.64 -5.23 30.57
N ILE A 299 -17.42 -3.99 30.13
CA ILE A 299 -18.04 -2.79 30.70
C ILE A 299 -19.58 -2.85 30.53
N VAL A 300 -20.06 -3.28 29.36
CA VAL A 300 -21.50 -3.39 29.11
C VAL A 300 -22.15 -4.45 30.00
N GLU A 301 -21.52 -5.60 30.16
CA GLU A 301 -22.05 -6.73 30.96
C GLU A 301 -22.03 -6.45 32.48
N ASN A 302 -21.10 -5.62 32.95
CA ASN A 302 -21.01 -5.27 34.35
C ASN A 302 -21.75 -3.99 34.76
N GLU A 303 -22.33 -3.27 33.81
CA GLU A 303 -23.17 -2.07 34.03
C GLU A 303 -22.65 -1.12 35.13
N PRO A 304 -21.40 -0.59 35.03
CA PRO A 304 -20.81 0.24 36.10
C PRO A 304 -21.65 1.47 36.45
N TRP A 305 -22.47 1.98 35.54
CA TRP A 305 -23.40 3.06 35.79
C TRP A 305 -24.51 2.64 36.77
N ALA A 306 -25.04 1.41 36.67
CA ALA A 306 -26.03 0.88 37.57
C ALA A 306 -25.46 0.56 38.97
N LEU A 307 -24.16 0.17 39.04
CA LEU A 307 -23.44 0.01 40.29
C LEU A 307 -23.17 1.36 40.97
N GLY A 308 -22.84 2.40 40.19
CA GLY A 308 -22.55 3.74 40.69
C GLY A 308 -23.75 4.51 41.21
N ASP A 309 -24.98 4.09 40.87
CA ASP A 309 -26.22 4.68 41.35
C ASP A 309 -26.69 4.05 42.67
N LYS A 310 -26.00 3.01 43.19
CA LYS A 310 -26.28 2.36 44.47
C LYS A 310 -25.36 2.92 45.57
N ASP A 311 -25.93 3.01 46.79
CA ASP A 311 -25.22 3.55 47.96
C ASP A 311 -24.88 2.46 48.97
N ASP A 312 -24.39 1.30 48.49
CA ASP A 312 -23.94 0.17 49.29
C ASP A 312 -22.46 -0.16 49.04
N GLU A 313 -21.79 -0.69 50.03
CA GLU A 313 -20.36 -1.01 50.04
C GLU A 313 -20.01 -2.10 48.99
N GLU A 314 -20.90 -3.09 48.81
CA GLU A 314 -20.68 -4.18 47.87
C GLU A 314 -20.68 -3.66 46.42
N SER A 315 -21.69 -2.86 46.05
CA SER A 315 -21.79 -2.23 44.74
C SER A 315 -20.60 -1.29 44.47
N ARG A 316 -20.16 -0.50 45.46
CA ARG A 316 -19.01 0.39 45.37
C ARG A 316 -17.72 -0.40 45.16
N SER A 317 -17.54 -1.50 45.90
CA SER A 317 -16.39 -2.41 45.76
C SER A 317 -16.35 -3.08 44.39
N ARG A 318 -17.50 -3.54 43.90
CA ARG A 318 -17.61 -4.11 42.54
C ARG A 318 -17.29 -3.06 41.46
N LEU A 319 -17.84 -1.86 41.59
CA LEU A 319 -17.58 -0.74 40.68
C LEU A 319 -16.09 -0.41 40.61
N ALA A 320 -15.41 -0.38 41.76
CA ALA A 320 -13.97 -0.14 41.84
C ALA A 320 -13.17 -1.19 41.05
N THR A 321 -13.53 -2.47 41.22
CA THR A 321 -12.90 -3.59 40.52
C THR A 321 -13.12 -3.50 39.01
N VAL A 322 -14.37 -3.21 38.57
CA VAL A 322 -14.72 -3.08 37.15
C VAL A 322 -13.94 -1.95 36.48
N LEU A 323 -13.92 -0.77 37.11
CA LEU A 323 -13.25 0.38 36.52
C LEU A 323 -11.72 0.28 36.57
N TYR A 324 -11.13 -0.35 37.61
CA TYR A 324 -9.71 -0.67 37.62
C TYR A 324 -9.32 -1.62 36.51
N THR A 325 -10.10 -2.71 36.32
CA THR A 325 -9.88 -3.72 35.28
C THR A 325 -9.92 -3.08 33.88
N ALA A 326 -10.91 -2.22 33.63
CA ALA A 326 -11.02 -1.50 32.36
C ALA A 326 -9.85 -0.50 32.15
N ALA A 327 -9.47 0.24 33.19
CA ALA A 327 -8.36 1.20 33.12
C ALA A 327 -7.01 0.51 32.93
N GLU A 328 -6.76 -0.62 33.59
CA GLU A 328 -5.53 -1.38 33.42
C GLU A 328 -5.43 -1.97 32.00
N ALA A 329 -6.50 -2.48 31.44
CA ALA A 329 -6.53 -2.93 30.06
C ALA A 329 -6.32 -1.76 29.07
N LEU A 330 -6.92 -0.60 29.33
CA LEU A 330 -6.68 0.62 28.56
C LEU A 330 -5.21 1.02 28.59
N ARG A 331 -4.55 0.98 29.76
CA ARG A 331 -3.11 1.25 29.91
C ARG A 331 -2.28 0.32 29.00
N ILE A 332 -2.58 -0.97 29.02
CA ILE A 332 -1.87 -1.98 28.21
C ILE A 332 -2.05 -1.72 26.72
N VAL A 333 -3.30 -1.53 26.26
CA VAL A 333 -3.55 -1.24 24.85
C VAL A 333 -2.87 0.05 24.40
N THR A 334 -2.91 1.09 25.24
CA THR A 334 -2.24 2.38 24.99
C THR A 334 -0.73 2.20 24.84
N ALA A 335 -0.11 1.40 25.70
CA ALA A 335 1.31 1.09 25.64
C ALA A 335 1.68 0.32 24.35
N LEU A 336 0.93 -0.74 24.03
CA LEU A 336 1.15 -1.55 22.81
C LEU A 336 0.94 -0.75 21.52
N ALA A 337 -0.04 0.16 21.50
CA ALA A 337 -0.34 0.98 20.33
C ALA A 337 0.63 2.16 20.15
N HIS A 338 1.43 2.52 21.16
CA HIS A 338 2.30 3.71 21.14
C HIS A 338 3.28 3.74 19.95
N PRO A 339 3.96 2.68 19.55
CA PRO A 339 4.83 2.70 18.37
C PRO A 339 4.09 3.04 17.05
N VAL A 340 2.78 2.83 17.00
CA VAL A 340 1.95 3.03 15.81
C VAL A 340 1.27 4.41 15.82
N ILE A 341 0.65 4.79 16.92
CA ILE A 341 -0.13 6.02 17.10
C ILE A 341 0.39 6.85 18.29
N PRO A 342 1.64 7.39 18.18
CA PRO A 342 2.35 7.98 19.31
C PRO A 342 1.65 9.20 19.92
N ASP A 343 1.05 10.08 19.11
CA ASP A 343 0.47 11.34 19.60
C ASP A 343 -0.82 11.06 20.41
N ALA A 344 -1.65 10.17 19.94
CA ALA A 344 -2.90 9.82 20.58
C ALA A 344 -2.66 9.04 21.89
N THR A 345 -1.74 8.09 21.86
CA THR A 345 -1.41 7.28 23.03
C THR A 345 -0.71 8.12 24.11
N ALA A 346 0.13 9.09 23.75
CA ALA A 346 0.71 10.04 24.70
C ALA A 346 -0.39 10.87 25.40
N LYS A 347 -1.43 11.30 24.65
CA LYS A 347 -2.58 12.00 25.21
C LYS A 347 -3.38 11.12 26.17
N ILE A 348 -3.68 9.87 25.78
CA ILE A 348 -4.40 8.92 26.66
C ILE A 348 -3.59 8.66 27.92
N TRP A 349 -2.28 8.45 27.79
CA TRP A 349 -1.37 8.20 28.91
C TRP A 349 -1.34 9.36 29.90
N ALA A 350 -1.26 10.59 29.39
CA ALA A 350 -1.35 11.80 30.20
C ALA A 350 -2.71 11.94 30.90
N GLN A 351 -3.80 11.63 30.22
CA GLN A 351 -5.15 11.62 30.83
C GLN A 351 -5.28 10.56 31.93
N MET A 352 -4.55 9.45 31.82
CA MET A 352 -4.46 8.43 32.87
C MET A 352 -3.57 8.85 34.05
N GLY A 353 -2.87 9.98 33.97
CA GLY A 353 -1.97 10.47 35.01
C GLY A 353 -0.64 9.72 35.11
N LEU A 354 -0.20 9.05 34.05
CA LEU A 354 0.94 8.12 34.07
C LEU A 354 2.30 8.75 33.67
N GLY A 355 2.36 10.06 33.47
CA GLY A 355 3.60 10.75 33.14
C GLY A 355 3.99 10.59 31.65
N ASP A 356 5.26 10.29 31.38
CA ASP A 356 5.82 10.22 30.03
C ASP A 356 5.86 8.78 29.52
N ILE A 357 5.06 8.47 28.51
CA ILE A 357 4.97 7.13 27.88
C ILE A 357 6.28 6.70 27.18
N GLN A 358 7.13 7.65 26.75
CA GLN A 358 8.40 7.33 26.10
C GLN A 358 9.41 6.66 27.04
N ARG A 359 9.17 6.73 28.36
CA ARG A 359 9.99 6.05 29.34
C ARG A 359 9.58 4.61 29.60
N LEU A 360 8.48 4.17 29.02
CA LEU A 360 7.99 2.81 29.19
C LEU A 360 8.83 1.84 28.35
N ALA A 361 9.40 0.83 28.98
CA ALA A 361 9.97 -0.31 28.30
C ALA A 361 8.85 -1.34 28.01
N LEU A 362 8.54 -1.59 26.74
CA LEU A 362 7.50 -2.57 26.36
C LEU A 362 7.82 -3.98 26.87
N SER A 363 9.09 -4.34 26.98
CA SER A 363 9.55 -5.63 27.55
C SER A 363 9.18 -5.80 29.03
N GLU A 364 8.88 -4.72 29.77
CA GLU A 364 8.47 -4.75 31.17
C GLU A 364 6.94 -4.64 31.33
N LEU A 365 6.20 -4.54 30.22
CA LEU A 365 4.75 -4.38 30.25
C LEU A 365 4.08 -5.65 30.78
N ALA A 366 3.34 -5.51 31.88
CA ALA A 366 2.60 -6.60 32.51
C ALA A 366 1.26 -6.12 33.03
N TRP A 367 0.35 -7.05 33.31
CA TRP A 367 -0.93 -6.78 33.96
C TRP A 367 -0.74 -6.44 35.43
N GLY A 368 -1.51 -5.50 35.94
CA GLY A 368 -1.54 -5.09 37.35
C GLY A 368 -0.54 -4.00 37.71
N GLN A 369 -0.03 -3.27 36.74
CA GLN A 369 0.95 -2.20 36.97
C GLN A 369 0.33 -0.79 37.01
N LEU A 370 -1.00 -0.63 36.81
CA LEU A 370 -1.66 0.67 36.96
C LEU A 370 -1.58 1.12 38.42
N PRO A 371 -0.87 2.22 38.73
CA PRO A 371 -0.73 2.63 40.11
C PRO A 371 -2.08 3.07 40.70
N LEU A 372 -2.36 2.58 41.88
CA LEU A 372 -3.57 2.91 42.63
C LEU A 372 -3.57 4.37 43.10
N SER A 373 -4.73 4.99 43.26
CA SER A 373 -4.87 6.39 43.62
C SER A 373 -4.19 7.40 42.72
N THR A 374 -3.79 6.98 41.53
CA THR A 374 -3.29 7.91 40.51
C THR A 374 -4.39 8.89 40.16
N LYS A 375 -4.09 10.20 40.20
CA LYS A 375 -5.00 11.24 39.73
C LYS A 375 -4.99 11.31 38.22
N LEU A 376 -6.18 11.25 37.64
CA LEU A 376 -6.37 11.45 36.21
C LEU A 376 -6.01 12.89 35.81
N GLY A 377 -5.47 13.05 34.63
CA GLY A 377 -5.31 14.34 33.98
C GLY A 377 -6.66 14.84 33.40
N GLU A 378 -6.60 15.96 32.68
CA GLU A 378 -7.77 16.53 32.01
C GLU A 378 -8.26 15.62 30.87
N ILE A 379 -9.54 15.27 30.88
CA ILE A 379 -10.11 14.29 29.95
C ILE A 379 -10.65 15.02 28.73
N HIS A 380 -10.10 14.69 27.55
CA HIS A 380 -10.53 15.20 26.25
C HIS A 380 -10.72 14.06 25.24
N PRO A 381 -11.62 14.20 24.26
CA PRO A 381 -11.70 13.27 23.15
C PRO A 381 -10.37 13.23 22.38
N VAL A 382 -9.80 12.04 22.20
CA VAL A 382 -8.50 11.87 21.51
C VAL A 382 -8.72 11.69 20.01
N PHE A 383 -9.78 10.98 19.63
CA PHE A 383 -10.17 10.75 18.24
C PHE A 383 -11.58 11.29 18.00
N PRO A 384 -11.74 12.56 17.57
CA PRO A 384 -13.03 13.06 17.12
C PRO A 384 -13.54 12.25 15.94
N ARG A 385 -14.82 11.92 15.91
CA ARG A 385 -15.41 11.15 14.82
C ARG A 385 -15.32 11.94 13.50
N ALA A 386 -14.76 11.33 12.46
CA ALA A 386 -14.72 11.90 11.12
C ALA A 386 -16.06 11.66 10.41
N ASP A 387 -16.62 12.69 9.81
CA ASP A 387 -17.82 12.65 8.99
C ASP A 387 -17.49 12.63 7.48
N LYS A 388 -18.52 12.60 6.64
CA LYS A 388 -18.33 12.63 5.18
C LYS A 388 -17.61 13.87 4.68
N SER A 389 -17.70 14.99 5.39
CA SER A 389 -17.00 16.23 5.01
C SER A 389 -15.48 16.08 5.09
N ALA A 390 -14.97 15.15 5.88
CA ALA A 390 -13.54 14.84 5.93
C ALA A 390 -13.05 14.25 4.59
N ILE A 391 -13.83 13.34 4.01
CA ILE A 391 -13.53 12.75 2.69
C ILE A 391 -13.54 13.84 1.61
N GLU A 392 -14.60 14.65 1.57
CA GLU A 392 -14.74 15.74 0.61
C GLU A 392 -13.60 16.76 0.71
N ARG A 393 -13.18 17.09 1.94
CA ARG A 393 -12.02 17.99 2.15
C ARG A 393 -10.74 17.39 1.59
N MET A 394 -10.45 16.11 1.88
CA MET A 394 -9.26 15.44 1.35
C MET A 394 -9.29 15.37 -0.18
N GLN A 395 -10.42 15.02 -0.79
CA GLN A 395 -10.57 14.97 -2.24
C GLN A 395 -10.34 16.35 -2.89
N LYS A 396 -10.92 17.41 -2.32
CA LYS A 396 -10.76 18.78 -2.80
C LYS A 396 -9.31 19.28 -2.67
N MET A 397 -8.60 18.91 -1.62
CA MET A 397 -7.18 19.25 -1.45
C MET A 397 -6.33 18.56 -2.53
N GLU A 398 -6.57 17.29 -2.83
CA GLU A 398 -5.89 16.58 -3.91
C GLU A 398 -6.16 17.19 -5.29
N GLU A 399 -7.39 17.57 -5.57
CA GLU A 399 -7.76 18.30 -6.81
C GLU A 399 -7.03 19.64 -6.92
N GLY A 400 -6.92 20.38 -5.82
CA GLY A 400 -6.19 21.64 -5.75
C GLY A 400 -4.69 21.47 -6.01
N GLN A 401 -4.08 20.40 -5.50
CA GLN A 401 -2.66 20.08 -5.73
C GLN A 401 -2.39 19.63 -7.18
N ARG A 402 -3.32 18.93 -7.80
CA ARG A 402 -3.24 18.54 -9.23
C ARG A 402 -3.31 19.75 -10.17
N SER A 403 -3.99 20.82 -9.77
CA SER A 403 -4.19 22.04 -10.58
C SER A 403 -3.06 23.07 -10.42
N SER A 404 -2.16 22.91 -9.46
CA SER A 404 -1.02 23.82 -9.27
C SER A 404 0.12 23.42 -10.24
N PRO A 405 0.65 24.35 -11.06
CA PRO A 405 1.78 24.03 -11.93
C PRO A 405 2.98 23.67 -11.06
N THR A 406 3.45 22.44 -11.19
CA THR A 406 4.69 21.96 -10.58
C THR A 406 5.84 22.90 -10.96
N HIS A 407 6.47 23.51 -9.99
CA HIS A 407 7.76 24.17 -10.15
C HIS A 407 8.78 23.08 -10.59
N GLU A 408 9.04 23.02 -11.90
CA GLU A 408 10.24 22.36 -12.41
C GLU A 408 11.47 23.13 -11.91
N PRO A 409 12.50 22.47 -11.40
CA PRO A 409 13.78 23.14 -11.17
C PRO A 409 14.35 23.53 -12.53
N SER A 410 14.48 24.83 -12.73
CA SER A 410 15.12 25.47 -13.89
C SER A 410 16.54 24.92 -14.05
N ALA A 411 16.76 24.12 -15.07
CA ALA A 411 18.09 23.89 -15.65
C ALA A 411 18.18 24.74 -16.90
N ALA A 412 18.84 25.88 -16.77
CA ALA A 412 19.28 26.70 -17.89
C ALA A 412 20.37 25.97 -18.69
N THR A 413 20.22 25.83 -19.99
CA THR A 413 21.00 26.52 -21.03
C THR A 413 20.89 25.81 -22.38
N SER A 414 20.39 26.55 -23.33
CA SER A 414 20.78 26.70 -24.75
C SER A 414 21.27 25.49 -25.55
N ALA A 415 20.40 24.98 -26.43
CA ALA A 415 20.82 24.51 -27.74
C ALA A 415 19.71 24.80 -28.78
N THR A 416 20.13 25.39 -29.84
CA THR A 416 19.44 25.97 -30.98
C THR A 416 18.47 25.01 -31.65
N SER A 417 17.25 25.49 -31.89
CA SER A 417 16.12 24.80 -32.52
C SER A 417 16.26 24.76 -34.05
N LEU A 418 15.97 23.57 -34.60
CA LEU A 418 15.47 23.40 -35.98
C LEU A 418 13.98 23.03 -35.90
N PRO A 419 13.13 23.49 -36.83
CA PRO A 419 11.69 23.42 -36.68
C PRO A 419 11.12 22.02 -36.89
N PRO A 420 10.07 21.62 -36.15
CA PRO A 420 9.47 20.32 -36.28
C PRO A 420 8.42 20.28 -37.39
N ALA A 421 8.42 19.16 -38.14
CA ALA A 421 7.35 18.81 -39.04
C ALA A 421 6.09 18.47 -38.25
N ALA A 422 4.94 18.91 -38.78
CA ALA A 422 3.64 18.82 -38.16
C ALA A 422 3.22 17.37 -37.82
N ALA A 423 3.01 17.11 -36.54
CA ALA A 423 2.37 15.90 -36.04
C ALA A 423 0.86 16.10 -35.93
N ALA A 424 0.10 15.12 -36.40
CA ALA A 424 -1.35 15.04 -36.26
C ALA A 424 -1.76 14.94 -34.79
N PRO A 425 -2.92 15.47 -34.38
CA PRO A 425 -3.33 15.53 -32.97
C PRO A 425 -3.64 14.13 -32.43
N ALA A 426 -2.98 13.78 -31.33
CA ALA A 426 -3.31 12.63 -30.51
C ALA A 426 -4.63 12.92 -29.77
N LEU A 427 -5.58 11.99 -29.86
CA LEU A 427 -6.83 12.02 -29.12
C LEU A 427 -6.54 11.82 -27.61
N PRO A 428 -7.18 12.57 -26.71
CA PRO A 428 -7.00 12.40 -25.27
C PRO A 428 -7.53 11.04 -24.81
N SER A 429 -6.78 10.38 -23.94
CA SER A 429 -7.18 9.14 -23.27
C SER A 429 -8.39 9.43 -22.36
N ALA A 430 -9.51 8.76 -22.62
CA ALA A 430 -10.81 8.97 -21.97
C ALA A 430 -10.93 8.25 -20.60
N ALA A 431 -9.83 7.95 -19.90
CA ALA A 431 -9.84 7.07 -18.73
C ALA A 431 -10.10 7.77 -17.37
N ASP A 432 -10.11 9.10 -17.29
CA ASP A 432 -10.13 9.82 -16.02
C ASP A 432 -11.28 10.83 -15.82
N GLN A 433 -12.29 10.85 -16.69
CA GLN A 433 -13.47 11.67 -16.44
C GLN A 433 -14.63 10.80 -15.97
N LYS A 434 -15.01 10.94 -14.70
CA LYS A 434 -16.29 10.42 -14.22
C LYS A 434 -17.40 11.08 -15.03
N ILE A 435 -18.17 10.27 -15.74
CA ILE A 435 -19.34 10.73 -16.47
C ILE A 435 -20.53 10.82 -15.51
N SER A 436 -21.42 11.81 -15.72
CA SER A 436 -22.67 11.89 -14.98
C SER A 436 -23.61 10.77 -15.39
N ILE A 437 -24.64 10.49 -14.58
CA ILE A 437 -25.70 9.53 -14.96
C ILE A 437 -26.43 9.97 -16.21
N ASP A 438 -26.54 11.29 -16.45
CA ASP A 438 -27.13 11.86 -17.66
C ASP A 438 -26.27 11.66 -18.89
N ASP A 439 -24.94 11.63 -18.74
CA ASP A 439 -24.02 11.31 -19.82
C ASP A 439 -24.04 9.81 -20.14
N PHE A 440 -24.11 8.96 -19.12
CA PHE A 440 -24.28 7.51 -19.31
C PHE A 440 -25.64 7.18 -19.97
N ALA A 441 -26.70 7.88 -19.62
CA ALA A 441 -28.04 7.69 -20.21
C ALA A 441 -28.09 8.02 -21.70
N LYS A 442 -27.12 8.77 -22.24
CA LYS A 442 -26.96 9.04 -23.69
C LYS A 442 -26.44 7.83 -24.45
N ILE A 443 -25.83 6.84 -23.76
CA ILE A 443 -25.30 5.63 -24.37
C ILE A 443 -26.43 4.62 -24.49
N GLU A 444 -26.69 4.13 -25.71
CA GLU A 444 -27.70 3.11 -25.93
C GLU A 444 -27.04 1.72 -26.07
N LEU A 445 -27.14 0.94 -25.00
CA LEU A 445 -26.68 -0.45 -24.97
C LEU A 445 -27.85 -1.39 -25.30
N ARG A 446 -27.64 -2.34 -26.26
CA ARG A 446 -28.61 -3.34 -26.67
C ARG A 446 -28.04 -4.75 -26.70
N VAL A 447 -28.93 -5.73 -26.60
CA VAL A 447 -28.64 -7.13 -26.88
C VAL A 447 -28.59 -7.31 -28.38
N GLY A 448 -27.44 -7.70 -28.94
CA GLY A 448 -27.27 -8.01 -30.36
C GLY A 448 -27.04 -9.50 -30.57
N LEU A 449 -27.62 -10.07 -31.63
CA LEU A 449 -27.36 -11.45 -32.08
C LEU A 449 -26.44 -11.42 -33.29
N VAL A 450 -25.29 -12.07 -33.21
CA VAL A 450 -24.35 -12.18 -34.33
C VAL A 450 -24.92 -13.13 -35.39
N LYS A 451 -25.23 -12.61 -36.58
CA LYS A 451 -25.75 -13.36 -37.71
C LYS A 451 -24.64 -13.83 -38.64
N VAL A 452 -23.64 -12.97 -38.86
CA VAL A 452 -22.50 -13.24 -39.76
C VAL A 452 -21.23 -12.80 -39.04
N ALA A 453 -20.17 -13.58 -39.18
CA ALA A 453 -18.83 -13.22 -38.70
C ALA A 453 -17.80 -13.65 -39.76
N GLU A 454 -16.95 -12.71 -40.19
CA GLU A 454 -15.94 -12.95 -41.23
C GLU A 454 -14.65 -12.23 -40.91
N ARG A 455 -13.50 -12.76 -41.36
CA ARG A 455 -12.22 -12.06 -41.24
C ARG A 455 -12.14 -10.90 -42.23
N VAL A 456 -11.65 -9.75 -41.77
CA VAL A 456 -11.40 -8.62 -42.67
C VAL A 456 -10.13 -8.89 -43.49
N PRO A 457 -10.18 -8.82 -44.83
CA PRO A 457 -9.01 -9.03 -45.69
C PRO A 457 -7.84 -8.08 -45.29
N LYS A 458 -6.63 -8.61 -45.22
CA LYS A 458 -5.40 -7.88 -44.85
C LYS A 458 -5.44 -7.31 -43.42
N SER A 459 -6.15 -7.96 -42.49
CA SER A 459 -6.16 -7.60 -41.07
C SER A 459 -6.23 -8.87 -40.22
N ASP A 460 -5.19 -9.08 -39.37
CA ASP A 460 -5.14 -10.23 -38.47
C ASP A 460 -5.99 -10.01 -37.21
N LYS A 461 -6.34 -8.75 -36.89
CA LYS A 461 -7.02 -8.35 -35.67
C LYS A 461 -8.52 -8.09 -35.81
N LEU A 462 -9.03 -7.87 -37.03
CA LEU A 462 -10.40 -7.42 -37.23
C LEU A 462 -11.31 -8.53 -37.74
N LEU A 463 -12.49 -8.63 -37.14
CA LEU A 463 -13.65 -9.35 -37.68
C LEU A 463 -14.72 -8.36 -38.15
N ARG A 464 -15.34 -8.66 -39.28
CA ARG A 464 -16.58 -8.04 -39.74
C ARG A 464 -17.75 -8.88 -39.22
N LEU A 465 -18.63 -8.25 -38.52
CA LEU A 465 -19.79 -8.88 -37.92
C LEU A 465 -21.06 -8.20 -38.42
N GLU A 466 -22.10 -9.01 -38.69
CA GLU A 466 -23.46 -8.52 -38.87
C GLU A 466 -24.26 -8.88 -37.61
N VAL A 467 -24.71 -7.86 -36.90
CA VAL A 467 -25.35 -7.99 -35.59
C VAL A 467 -26.79 -7.50 -35.67
N ASP A 468 -27.72 -8.42 -35.45
CA ASP A 468 -29.15 -8.14 -35.36
C ASP A 468 -29.45 -7.54 -33.96
N ILE A 469 -29.97 -6.32 -33.93
CA ILE A 469 -30.33 -5.60 -32.68
C ILE A 469 -31.83 -5.53 -32.46
N GLY A 470 -32.60 -6.37 -33.16
CA GLY A 470 -34.06 -6.46 -33.04
C GLY A 470 -34.83 -5.42 -33.87
N THR A 471 -34.25 -4.28 -34.16
CA THR A 471 -34.83 -3.24 -35.03
C THR A 471 -34.23 -3.25 -36.41
N ASP A 472 -32.95 -3.59 -36.53
CA ASP A 472 -32.17 -3.61 -37.77
C ASP A 472 -30.94 -4.54 -37.60
N VAL A 473 -30.27 -4.84 -38.71
CA VAL A 473 -29.00 -5.57 -38.72
C VAL A 473 -27.87 -4.59 -39.00
N ARG A 474 -26.87 -4.56 -38.15
CA ARG A 474 -25.75 -3.62 -38.23
C ARG A 474 -24.43 -4.31 -38.56
N GLN A 475 -23.67 -3.71 -39.44
CA GLN A 475 -22.29 -4.10 -39.67
C GLN A 475 -21.41 -3.47 -38.61
N VAL A 476 -20.64 -4.30 -37.90
CA VAL A 476 -19.70 -3.87 -36.85
C VAL A 476 -18.33 -4.48 -37.13
N LEU A 477 -17.30 -3.67 -37.01
CA LEU A 477 -15.90 -4.10 -37.05
C LEU A 477 -15.35 -4.20 -35.64
N ALA A 478 -14.91 -5.40 -35.27
CA ALA A 478 -14.41 -5.66 -33.90
C ALA A 478 -12.98 -6.21 -33.93
N GLY A 479 -12.13 -5.71 -33.07
CA GLY A 479 -10.72 -6.11 -32.92
C GLY A 479 -10.55 -7.37 -32.07
N ILE A 480 -11.24 -8.45 -32.43
CA ILE A 480 -11.32 -9.69 -31.64
C ILE A 480 -10.88 -10.94 -32.39
N ALA A 481 -10.33 -10.79 -33.60
CA ALA A 481 -9.96 -11.91 -34.46
C ALA A 481 -8.83 -12.80 -33.91
N GLU A 482 -8.03 -12.28 -32.98
CA GLU A 482 -6.98 -13.05 -32.29
C GLU A 482 -7.57 -13.94 -31.18
N ALA A 483 -8.70 -13.54 -30.60
CA ALA A 483 -9.32 -14.24 -29.46
C ALA A 483 -10.49 -15.15 -29.88
N TYR A 484 -11.13 -14.87 -31.02
CA TYR A 484 -12.33 -15.60 -31.45
C TYR A 484 -12.25 -16.03 -32.93
N ALA A 485 -12.53 -17.29 -33.18
CA ALA A 485 -12.77 -17.77 -34.54
C ALA A 485 -14.16 -17.30 -34.98
N PRO A 486 -14.35 -16.85 -36.24
CA PRO A 486 -15.63 -16.35 -36.74
C PRO A 486 -16.82 -17.29 -36.49
N GLU A 487 -16.61 -18.59 -36.68
CA GLU A 487 -17.62 -19.63 -36.55
C GLU A 487 -18.18 -19.75 -35.13
N THR A 488 -17.38 -19.39 -34.12
CA THR A 488 -17.77 -19.45 -32.71
C THR A 488 -18.65 -18.26 -32.25
N LEU A 489 -18.74 -17.24 -33.10
CA LEU A 489 -19.50 -16.04 -32.83
C LEU A 489 -20.90 -16.04 -33.41
N VAL A 490 -21.12 -16.78 -34.51
CA VAL A 490 -22.43 -16.85 -35.15
C VAL A 490 -23.44 -17.50 -34.20
N GLY A 491 -24.59 -16.85 -34.00
CA GLY A 491 -25.62 -17.25 -33.04
C GLY A 491 -25.38 -16.79 -31.60
N ARG A 492 -24.26 -16.14 -31.30
CA ARG A 492 -23.96 -15.66 -29.97
C ARG A 492 -24.63 -14.30 -29.71
N LYS A 493 -25.20 -14.15 -28.51
CA LYS A 493 -25.71 -12.86 -28.02
C LYS A 493 -24.57 -12.05 -27.39
N VAL A 494 -24.46 -10.77 -27.76
CA VAL A 494 -23.42 -9.83 -27.36
C VAL A 494 -24.04 -8.50 -26.91
N VAL A 495 -23.30 -7.71 -26.15
CA VAL A 495 -23.68 -6.35 -25.83
C VAL A 495 -23.10 -5.41 -26.89
N ILE A 496 -23.95 -4.55 -27.47
CA ILE A 496 -23.56 -3.58 -28.49
C ILE A 496 -23.97 -2.16 -28.08
N VAL A 497 -23.05 -1.21 -28.28
CA VAL A 497 -23.38 0.24 -28.23
C VAL A 497 -23.99 0.59 -29.60
N SER A 498 -25.29 0.90 -29.61
CA SER A 498 -26.07 1.03 -30.85
C SER A 498 -26.17 2.44 -31.39
N ASN A 499 -25.90 3.45 -30.62
CA ASN A 499 -26.04 4.87 -31.02
C ASN A 499 -24.71 5.59 -31.28
N LEU A 500 -23.66 4.86 -31.65
CA LEU A 500 -22.41 5.47 -32.08
C LEU A 500 -22.50 5.96 -33.53
N ALA A 501 -21.84 7.09 -33.80
CA ALA A 501 -21.70 7.57 -35.18
C ALA A 501 -20.93 6.55 -36.04
N PRO A 502 -21.35 6.32 -37.30
CA PRO A 502 -20.68 5.38 -38.20
C PRO A 502 -19.21 5.74 -38.42
N ARG A 503 -18.33 4.75 -38.42
CA ARG A 503 -16.89 4.93 -38.65
C ARG A 503 -16.37 4.00 -39.72
N LYS A 504 -15.60 4.53 -40.68
CA LYS A 504 -14.94 3.72 -41.70
C LYS A 504 -13.60 3.17 -41.20
N LEU A 505 -13.44 1.85 -41.25
CA LEU A 505 -12.21 1.13 -40.89
C LEU A 505 -11.85 0.16 -42.03
N ARG A 506 -10.65 0.30 -42.59
CA ARG A 506 -10.17 -0.60 -43.69
C ARG A 506 -11.11 -0.72 -44.87
N GLY A 507 -11.87 0.32 -45.22
CA GLY A 507 -12.82 0.32 -46.32
C GLY A 507 -14.23 -0.16 -45.99
N PHE A 508 -14.46 -0.66 -44.79
CA PHE A 508 -15.76 -1.09 -44.27
C PHE A 508 -16.32 -0.05 -43.31
N GLU A 509 -17.64 0.09 -43.28
CA GLU A 509 -18.31 0.98 -42.32
C GLU A 509 -18.73 0.19 -41.06
N SER A 510 -18.42 0.69 -39.89
CA SER A 510 -18.84 0.12 -38.59
C SER A 510 -19.90 1.00 -37.97
N ASN A 511 -21.11 0.45 -37.75
CA ASN A 511 -22.29 1.12 -37.21
C ASN A 511 -22.61 0.61 -35.80
N GLY A 512 -21.67 0.77 -34.88
CA GLY A 512 -21.76 0.35 -33.47
C GLY A 512 -20.46 -0.22 -32.96
N MET A 513 -20.44 -0.61 -31.70
CA MET A 513 -19.27 -1.18 -31.02
C MET A 513 -19.71 -2.32 -30.10
N ILE A 514 -19.07 -3.49 -30.21
CA ILE A 514 -19.29 -4.59 -29.27
C ILE A 514 -18.51 -4.34 -27.98
N VAL A 515 -19.15 -4.59 -26.84
CA VAL A 515 -18.56 -4.44 -25.50
C VAL A 515 -17.79 -5.71 -25.15
N ALA A 516 -16.54 -5.54 -24.78
CA ALA A 516 -15.67 -6.61 -24.31
C ALA A 516 -14.81 -6.12 -23.13
N ALA A 517 -14.55 -7.02 -22.19
CA ALA A 517 -13.53 -6.81 -21.16
C ALA A 517 -12.15 -7.11 -21.75
N SER A 518 -11.12 -6.34 -21.37
CA SER A 518 -9.73 -6.64 -21.69
C SER A 518 -9.09 -7.35 -20.50
N LEU A 519 -8.54 -8.54 -20.72
CA LEU A 519 -7.74 -9.24 -19.73
C LEU A 519 -6.33 -8.64 -19.64
N ASP A 520 -5.59 -8.97 -18.59
CA ASP A 520 -4.23 -8.48 -18.36
C ASP A 520 -3.25 -8.86 -19.49
N ASP A 521 -3.51 -9.97 -20.20
CA ASP A 521 -2.77 -10.40 -21.39
C ASP A 521 -3.23 -9.71 -22.70
N GLY A 522 -4.13 -8.73 -22.58
CA GLY A 522 -4.68 -7.97 -23.71
C GLY A 522 -5.75 -8.71 -24.53
N LYS A 523 -6.12 -9.95 -24.18
CA LYS A 523 -7.18 -10.68 -24.87
C LYS A 523 -8.56 -10.14 -24.54
N PRO A 524 -9.40 -9.83 -25.53
CA PRO A 524 -10.77 -9.39 -25.29
C PRO A 524 -11.68 -10.57 -24.90
N VAL A 525 -12.52 -10.36 -23.89
CA VAL A 525 -13.60 -11.27 -23.50
C VAL A 525 -14.93 -10.56 -23.72
N LEU A 526 -15.76 -11.10 -24.63
CA LEU A 526 -17.03 -10.49 -24.98
C LEU A 526 -18.01 -10.51 -23.81
N ALA A 527 -18.60 -9.35 -23.51
CA ALA A 527 -19.73 -9.25 -22.60
C ALA A 527 -20.92 -10.05 -23.16
N GLY A 528 -21.49 -10.91 -22.33
CA GLY A 528 -22.59 -11.80 -22.69
C GLY A 528 -23.58 -11.95 -21.54
N PHE A 529 -24.54 -12.85 -21.71
CA PHE A 529 -25.64 -13.07 -20.77
C PHE A 529 -25.60 -14.51 -20.27
N LEU A 530 -25.79 -14.69 -18.98
CA LEU A 530 -25.92 -16.01 -18.35
C LEU A 530 -27.33 -16.57 -18.51
N GLU A 531 -28.32 -15.69 -18.71
CA GLU A 531 -29.73 -16.03 -18.85
C GLU A 531 -30.21 -15.70 -20.27
N GLU A 532 -31.32 -16.29 -20.68
CA GLU A 532 -31.98 -15.98 -21.94
C GLU A 532 -32.53 -14.56 -21.95
N VAL A 533 -32.04 -13.71 -22.86
CA VAL A 533 -32.48 -12.33 -23.07
C VAL A 533 -32.97 -12.12 -24.48
N PRO A 534 -34.07 -11.39 -24.71
CA PRO A 534 -34.55 -11.09 -26.06
C PRO A 534 -33.54 -10.24 -26.85
N VAL A 535 -33.41 -10.52 -28.16
CA VAL A 535 -32.62 -9.71 -29.09
C VAL A 535 -33.23 -8.30 -29.15
N GLY A 536 -32.41 -7.26 -29.11
CA GLY A 536 -32.83 -5.88 -29.11
C GLY A 536 -33.20 -5.32 -27.74
N ALA A 537 -33.22 -6.12 -26.68
CA ALA A 537 -33.46 -5.63 -25.33
C ALA A 537 -32.46 -4.56 -24.95
N ARG A 538 -32.93 -3.47 -24.34
CA ARG A 538 -32.08 -2.36 -23.88
C ARG A 538 -31.50 -2.69 -22.49
N LEU A 539 -30.21 -2.49 -22.34
CA LEU A 539 -29.56 -2.52 -21.02
C LEU A 539 -29.70 -1.14 -20.37
N LYS A 540 -29.95 -1.17 -19.07
CA LYS A 540 -30.15 0.05 -18.26
C LYS A 540 -29.06 0.14 -17.18
#